data_621ec3c574d2b7fafeb5717cae68b5d6
#
_entry.id   621ec3c574d2b7fafeb5717cae68b5d6
#
_cell.length_a   1.000
_cell.length_b   1.000
_cell.length_c   1.000
_cell.angle_alpha   90.00
_cell.angle_beta   90.00
_cell.angle_gamma   90.00
#
_symmetry.space_group_name_H-M   'P 1'
#
loop_
_entity.id
_entity.type
_entity.pdbx_description
1 polymer ?
#
loop_
_entity_poly.entity_id
_entity_poly.type
_entity_poly.pdbx_seq_one_letter_code
_entity_poly.pdbx_strand_id
1 'polypeptide(L)'
;RNHHARRGGLVEHVAQMMRSATAVCSVYHELNRDLIVSGVLFHDCGKLWENTYPESGFNQLHLLHGEMLGHIPLGLELVNKLWRELPLDDWRELEPNSENVRLHLLHLIASHHGQYDFGSPTLPRTPEAHAPHYIDNLDAKLEMVKDAYASANEVTPGIFERQFPLPAPLVTPLANFETGESPSS
;
A
#
# COMPACT_ATOMS: atom_id res chain seq x y z
N ARG A 1 8.55 -5.42 -2.12
CA ARG A 1 9.82 -4.65 -2.08
C ARG A 1 10.11 -3.86 -3.36
N ASN A 2 9.44 -4.12 -4.47
CA ASN A 2 9.89 -3.63 -5.78
C ASN A 2 8.86 -2.80 -6.56
N HIS A 3 7.65 -2.60 -6.05
CA HIS A 3 6.66 -1.73 -6.67
C HIS A 3 6.82 -0.30 -6.16
N HIS A 4 6.61 0.67 -7.03
CA HIS A 4 6.77 2.10 -6.74
C HIS A 4 8.17 2.51 -6.20
N ALA A 5 9.23 1.74 -6.51
CA ALA A 5 10.61 2.01 -6.08
C ALA A 5 11.25 3.17 -6.86
N ARG A 6 10.55 4.30 -6.98
CA ARG A 6 11.00 5.53 -7.64
C ARG A 6 10.70 6.76 -6.79
N ARG A 7 11.32 7.89 -7.15
CA ARG A 7 11.06 9.16 -6.46
C ARG A 7 9.57 9.52 -6.53
N GLY A 8 8.95 9.77 -5.39
CA GLY A 8 7.51 10.01 -5.29
C GLY A 8 6.63 8.76 -5.33
N GLY A 9 7.19 7.58 -5.53
CA GLY A 9 6.42 6.32 -5.68
C GLY A 9 5.51 6.03 -4.49
N LEU A 10 5.94 6.29 -3.26
CA LEU A 10 5.09 6.13 -2.07
C LEU A 10 3.85 7.03 -2.13
N VAL A 11 4.01 8.30 -2.52
CA VAL A 11 2.89 9.25 -2.63
C VAL A 11 1.94 8.84 -3.75
N GLU A 12 2.48 8.38 -4.88
CA GLU A 12 1.71 7.88 -6.01
C GLU A 12 0.89 6.64 -5.62
N HIS A 13 1.52 5.67 -4.97
CA HIS A 13 0.87 4.48 -4.43
C HIS A 13 -0.29 4.84 -3.49
N VAL A 14 -0.04 5.66 -2.48
CA VAL A 14 -1.07 6.10 -1.54
C VAL A 14 -2.22 6.82 -2.25
N ALA A 15 -1.91 7.72 -3.19
CA ALA A 15 -2.93 8.43 -3.96
C ALA A 15 -3.78 7.49 -4.83
N GLN A 16 -3.15 6.47 -5.45
CA GLN A 16 -3.83 5.44 -6.22
C GLN A 16 -4.75 4.60 -5.33
N MET A 17 -4.23 4.14 -4.20
CA MET A 17 -5.01 3.38 -3.23
C MET A 17 -6.19 4.18 -2.66
N MET A 18 -6.02 5.47 -2.37
CA MET A 18 -7.13 6.32 -1.89
C MET A 18 -8.26 6.45 -2.91
N ARG A 19 -7.92 6.57 -4.20
CA ARG A 19 -8.92 6.56 -5.30
C ARG A 19 -9.63 5.21 -5.38
N SER A 20 -8.88 4.12 -5.33
CA SER A 20 -9.42 2.75 -5.36
C SER A 20 -10.32 2.49 -4.14
N ALA A 21 -9.90 2.90 -2.94
CA ALA A 21 -10.68 2.78 -1.72
C ALA A 21 -12.00 3.55 -1.80
N THR A 22 -11.97 4.76 -2.35
CA THR A 22 -13.19 5.55 -2.57
C THR A 22 -14.14 4.87 -3.56
N ALA A 23 -13.62 4.28 -4.63
CA ALA A 23 -14.41 3.52 -5.60
C ALA A 23 -15.01 2.25 -4.98
N VAL A 24 -14.25 1.50 -4.18
CA VAL A 24 -14.75 0.33 -3.45
C VAL A 24 -15.88 0.73 -2.51
N CYS A 25 -15.72 1.80 -1.72
CA CYS A 25 -16.77 2.28 -0.82
C CYS A 25 -18.00 2.83 -1.56
N SER A 26 -17.89 3.20 -2.83
CA SER A 26 -19.06 3.57 -3.64
C SER A 26 -19.91 2.36 -4.06
N VAL A 27 -19.37 1.15 -3.98
CA VAL A 27 -20.06 -0.11 -4.25
C VAL A 27 -20.53 -0.77 -2.95
N TYR A 28 -19.66 -0.79 -1.94
CA TYR A 28 -19.92 -1.40 -0.62
C TYR A 28 -20.22 -0.30 0.40
N HIS A 29 -21.47 0.16 0.42
CA HIS A 29 -21.91 1.31 1.24
C HIS A 29 -21.92 1.03 2.75
N GLU A 30 -21.88 -0.24 3.15
CA GLU A 30 -21.77 -0.68 4.53
C GLU A 30 -20.40 -0.47 5.15
N LEU A 31 -19.37 -0.23 4.33
CA LEU A 31 -18.01 0.02 4.80
C LEU A 31 -17.87 1.45 5.35
N ASN A 32 -17.13 1.59 6.44
CA ASN A 32 -16.74 2.90 6.94
C ASN A 32 -15.66 3.52 6.05
N ARG A 33 -16.10 4.36 5.10
CA ARG A 33 -15.22 5.01 4.12
C ARG A 33 -14.12 5.83 4.76
N ASP A 34 -14.42 6.60 5.81
CA ASP A 34 -13.46 7.51 6.41
C ASP A 34 -12.37 6.73 7.15
N LEU A 35 -12.73 5.63 7.79
CA LEU A 35 -11.77 4.71 8.42
C LEU A 35 -10.85 4.06 7.36
N ILE A 36 -11.40 3.59 6.24
CA ILE A 36 -10.62 2.97 5.16
C ILE A 36 -9.67 3.99 4.54
N VAL A 37 -10.14 5.19 4.21
CA VAL A 37 -9.30 6.24 3.61
C VAL A 37 -8.18 6.65 4.56
N SER A 38 -8.47 6.79 5.85
CA SER A 38 -7.47 7.06 6.88
C SER A 38 -6.46 5.89 7.01
N GLY A 39 -6.96 4.65 7.02
CA GLY A 39 -6.11 3.46 7.04
C GLY A 39 -5.17 3.40 5.84
N VAL A 40 -5.68 3.66 4.63
CA VAL A 40 -4.89 3.72 3.40
C VAL A 40 -3.85 4.85 3.46
N LEU A 41 -4.20 6.02 3.99
CA LEU A 41 -3.26 7.13 4.13
C LEU A 41 -2.06 6.74 5.01
N PHE A 42 -2.30 5.99 6.07
CA PHE A 42 -1.29 5.70 7.09
C PHE A 42 -0.67 4.30 7.00
N HIS A 43 -1.19 3.36 6.18
CA HIS A 43 -0.74 1.97 6.19
C HIS A 43 0.77 1.83 6.02
N ASP A 44 1.35 2.64 5.16
CA ASP A 44 2.76 2.64 4.77
C ASP A 44 3.58 3.82 5.33
N CYS A 45 3.01 4.63 6.23
CA CYS A 45 3.68 5.82 6.75
C CYS A 45 5.02 5.52 7.44
N GLY A 46 5.19 4.33 8.00
CA GLY A 46 6.45 3.87 8.59
C GLY A 46 7.60 3.77 7.59
N LYS A 47 7.32 3.67 6.30
CA LYS A 47 8.36 3.69 5.23
C LYS A 47 9.16 4.98 5.21
N LEU A 48 8.61 6.08 5.75
CA LEU A 48 9.33 7.35 5.89
C LEU A 48 10.57 7.23 6.80
N TRP A 49 10.57 6.27 7.73
CA TRP A 49 11.70 5.99 8.63
C TRP A 49 12.38 4.65 8.33
N GLU A 50 11.75 3.82 7.51
CA GLU A 50 12.34 2.56 7.06
C GLU A 50 13.44 2.82 6.03
N ASN A 51 13.26 3.80 5.16
CA ASN A 51 14.12 4.06 4.01
C ASN A 51 14.78 5.45 4.05
N THR A 52 15.95 5.55 3.39
CA THR A 52 16.54 6.85 3.06
C THR A 52 15.88 7.42 1.81
N TYR A 53 15.71 8.75 1.79
CA TYR A 53 15.20 9.49 0.63
C TYR A 53 16.23 10.54 0.20
N PRO A 54 17.30 10.15 -0.51
CA PRO A 54 18.35 11.08 -0.91
C PRO A 54 17.79 12.14 -1.86
N GLU A 55 18.31 13.38 -1.77
CA GLU A 55 17.92 14.48 -2.66
C GLU A 55 18.28 14.20 -4.13
N SER A 56 19.35 13.40 -4.35
CA SER A 56 19.79 12.96 -5.67
C SER A 56 20.03 11.46 -5.69
N GLY A 57 19.65 10.79 -6.79
CA GLY A 57 19.80 9.36 -6.98
C GLY A 57 18.58 8.53 -6.56
N PHE A 58 18.65 7.21 -6.77
CA PHE A 58 17.56 6.26 -6.57
C PHE A 58 17.85 5.16 -5.53
N ASN A 59 18.98 5.22 -4.84
CA ASN A 59 19.29 4.20 -3.84
C ASN A 59 18.55 4.49 -2.55
N GLN A 60 17.43 3.82 -2.35
CA GLN A 60 16.75 3.74 -1.07
C GLN A 60 17.44 2.66 -0.22
N LEU A 61 18.32 3.10 0.67
CA LEU A 61 18.94 2.22 1.66
C LEU A 61 18.04 2.16 2.89
N HIS A 62 17.91 0.97 3.47
CA HIS A 62 17.22 0.80 4.74
C HIS A 62 17.99 1.49 5.86
N LEU A 63 17.29 2.22 6.70
CA LEU A 63 17.82 2.72 7.97
C LEU A 63 17.82 1.58 9.00
N LEU A 64 18.67 1.69 10.03
CA LEU A 64 18.78 0.67 11.08
C LEU A 64 17.42 0.33 11.71
N HIS A 65 16.58 1.32 11.97
CA HIS A 65 15.24 1.10 12.52
C HIS A 65 14.35 0.31 11.56
N GLY A 66 14.42 0.61 10.26
CA GLY A 66 13.68 -0.10 9.24
C GLY A 66 14.12 -1.57 9.12
N GLU A 67 15.42 -1.82 9.18
CA GLU A 67 15.97 -3.18 9.11
C GLU A 67 15.61 -4.01 10.33
N MET A 68 15.57 -3.40 11.52
CA MET A 68 15.25 -4.09 12.77
C MET A 68 13.76 -4.26 13.02
N LEU A 69 12.93 -3.29 12.65
CA LEU A 69 11.52 -3.25 13.03
C LEU A 69 10.57 -3.40 11.82
N GLY A 70 10.98 -2.94 10.62
CA GLY A 70 10.10 -2.80 9.47
C GLY A 70 9.11 -1.62 9.60
N HIS A 71 8.43 -1.28 8.50
CA HIS A 71 7.56 -0.09 8.45
C HIS A 71 6.26 -0.22 9.26
N ILE A 72 5.72 -1.44 9.45
CA ILE A 72 4.45 -1.60 10.18
C ILE A 72 4.57 -1.17 11.65
N PRO A 73 5.50 -1.70 12.46
CA PRO A 73 5.71 -1.22 13.83
C PRO A 73 6.00 0.27 13.90
N LEU A 74 6.82 0.81 13.01
CA LEU A 74 7.14 2.24 12.95
C LEU A 74 5.89 3.08 12.63
N GLY A 75 5.04 2.62 11.72
CA GLY A 75 3.77 3.26 11.40
C GLY A 75 2.78 3.24 12.56
N LEU A 76 2.66 2.11 13.25
CA LEU A 76 1.83 1.98 14.45
C LEU A 76 2.27 2.95 15.57
N GLU A 77 3.57 3.07 15.80
CA GLU A 77 4.12 4.01 16.78
C GLU A 77 3.76 5.46 16.42
N LEU A 78 3.99 5.85 15.16
CA LEU A 78 3.67 7.19 14.69
C LEU A 78 2.19 7.51 14.84
N VAL A 79 1.31 6.67 14.31
CA VAL A 79 -0.14 6.93 14.32
C VAL A 79 -0.66 6.97 15.75
N ASN A 80 -0.18 6.08 16.63
CA ASN A 80 -0.56 6.10 18.02
C ASN A 80 -0.06 7.35 18.77
N LYS A 81 1.11 7.87 18.41
CA LYS A 81 1.62 9.15 18.94
C LYS A 81 0.74 10.31 18.47
N LEU A 82 0.48 10.42 17.16
CA LEU A 82 -0.37 11.46 16.59
C LEU A 82 -1.79 11.43 17.18
N TRP A 83 -2.34 10.25 17.40
CA TRP A 83 -3.65 10.12 18.04
C TRP A 83 -3.72 10.75 19.42
N ARG A 84 -2.66 10.58 20.24
CA ARG A 84 -2.58 11.17 21.59
C ARG A 84 -2.45 12.69 21.60
N GLU A 85 -2.07 13.28 20.48
CA GLU A 85 -1.96 14.75 20.32
C GLU A 85 -3.30 15.39 19.88
N LEU A 86 -4.32 14.56 19.56
CA LEU A 86 -5.65 15.05 19.18
C LEU A 86 -6.44 15.56 20.40
N PRO A 87 -7.38 16.50 20.20
CA PRO A 87 -8.24 17.02 21.27
C PRO A 87 -9.35 16.03 21.63
N LEU A 88 -8.97 14.84 22.15
CA LEU A 88 -9.89 13.73 22.41
C LEU A 88 -10.98 14.07 23.43
N ASP A 89 -10.77 15.06 24.30
CA ASP A 89 -11.78 15.51 25.26
C ASP A 89 -13.00 16.11 24.58
N ASP A 90 -12.81 16.78 23.43
CA ASP A 90 -13.87 17.35 22.62
C ASP A 90 -14.71 16.29 21.91
N TRP A 91 -14.22 15.04 21.84
CA TRP A 91 -14.81 13.93 21.08
C TRP A 91 -15.33 12.80 21.94
N ARG A 92 -15.39 12.98 23.28
CA ARG A 92 -15.83 11.94 24.22
C ARG A 92 -17.29 11.52 24.01
N GLU A 93 -18.12 12.44 23.56
CA GLU A 93 -19.55 12.21 23.33
C GLU A 93 -19.87 11.74 21.90
N LEU A 94 -18.84 11.58 21.06
CA LEU A 94 -19.03 11.14 19.68
C LEU A 94 -19.18 9.61 19.60
N GLU A 95 -20.02 9.17 18.66
CA GLU A 95 -20.16 7.78 18.27
C GLU A 95 -19.67 7.59 16.81
N PRO A 96 -18.88 6.54 16.53
CA PRO A 96 -18.36 5.55 17.48
C PRO A 96 -17.32 6.12 18.45
N ASN A 97 -17.17 5.49 19.61
CA ASN A 97 -16.19 5.89 20.64
C ASN A 97 -14.76 6.01 20.05
N SER A 98 -14.08 7.10 20.39
CA SER A 98 -12.75 7.43 19.82
C SER A 98 -11.70 6.35 20.05
N GLU A 99 -11.74 5.63 21.17
CA GLU A 99 -10.82 4.52 21.44
C GLU A 99 -11.07 3.32 20.48
N ASN A 100 -12.33 3.04 20.17
CA ASN A 100 -12.66 2.02 19.18
C ASN A 100 -12.19 2.42 17.79
N VAL A 101 -12.37 3.68 17.41
CA VAL A 101 -11.86 4.21 16.13
C VAL A 101 -10.33 4.07 16.06
N ARG A 102 -9.62 4.42 17.14
CA ARG A 102 -8.17 4.26 17.23
C ARG A 102 -7.75 2.80 17.01
N LEU A 103 -8.38 1.87 17.73
CA LEU A 103 -8.05 0.44 17.63
C LEU A 103 -8.31 -0.09 16.22
N HIS A 104 -9.40 0.30 15.59
CA HIS A 104 -9.69 -0.09 14.21
C HIS A 104 -8.66 0.49 13.23
N LEU A 105 -8.29 1.77 13.35
CA LEU A 105 -7.27 2.38 12.51
C LEU A 105 -5.91 1.67 12.66
N LEU A 106 -5.47 1.42 13.90
CA LEU A 106 -4.24 0.68 14.16
C LEU A 106 -4.31 -0.75 13.62
N HIS A 107 -5.49 -1.38 13.69
CA HIS A 107 -5.69 -2.72 13.14
C HIS A 107 -5.56 -2.73 11.61
N LEU A 108 -6.09 -1.73 10.90
CA LEU A 108 -5.91 -1.61 9.45
C LEU A 108 -4.41 -1.54 9.10
N ILE A 109 -3.65 -0.73 9.84
CA ILE A 109 -2.19 -0.60 9.62
C ILE A 109 -1.48 -1.93 9.95
N ALA A 110 -1.81 -2.57 11.05
CA ALA A 110 -1.18 -3.83 11.48
C ALA A 110 -1.48 -5.00 10.54
N SER A 111 -2.60 -4.98 9.83
CA SER A 111 -3.08 -6.13 9.05
C SER A 111 -3.07 -5.91 7.53
N HIS A 112 -2.57 -4.76 7.02
CA HIS A 112 -2.70 -4.44 5.60
C HIS A 112 -1.98 -5.42 4.66
N HIS A 113 -0.89 -6.06 5.08
CA HIS A 113 -0.27 -7.14 4.30
C HIS A 113 -1.14 -8.40 4.19
N GLY A 114 -2.14 -8.59 5.09
CA GLY A 114 -3.19 -9.58 5.01
C GLY A 114 -2.80 -11.02 5.33
N GLN A 115 -1.52 -11.37 5.26
CA GLN A 115 -1.01 -12.72 5.52
C GLN A 115 0.30 -12.65 6.32
N TYR A 116 0.51 -13.64 7.19
CA TYR A 116 1.75 -13.74 7.98
C TYR A 116 2.98 -13.89 7.09
N ASP A 117 2.87 -14.66 6.01
CA ASP A 117 3.96 -14.87 5.03
C ASP A 117 4.38 -13.59 4.32
N PHE A 118 3.51 -12.57 4.31
CA PHE A 118 3.81 -11.24 3.78
C PHE A 118 4.32 -10.27 4.85
N GLY A 119 4.55 -10.76 6.08
CA GLY A 119 5.06 -9.98 7.20
C GLY A 119 3.99 -9.19 7.96
N SER A 120 2.71 -9.56 7.82
CA SER A 120 1.64 -8.94 8.61
C SER A 120 1.72 -9.39 10.06
N PRO A 121 1.78 -8.49 11.05
CA PRO A 121 1.74 -8.86 12.47
C PRO A 121 0.44 -9.54 12.89
N THR A 122 -0.65 -9.25 12.20
CA THR A 122 -1.97 -9.85 12.42
C THR A 122 -2.73 -9.96 11.10
N LEU A 123 -3.77 -10.79 11.08
CA LEU A 123 -4.66 -10.93 9.91
C LEU A 123 -5.79 -9.90 9.96
N PRO A 124 -6.35 -9.47 8.80
CA PRO A 124 -7.55 -8.65 8.76
C PRO A 124 -8.73 -9.33 9.50
N ARG A 125 -9.39 -8.59 10.39
CA ARG A 125 -10.47 -9.10 11.23
C ARG A 125 -11.75 -8.27 11.15
N THR A 126 -11.74 -7.20 10.35
CA THR A 126 -12.91 -6.35 10.11
C THR A 126 -13.13 -6.16 8.62
N PRO A 127 -14.35 -5.87 8.16
CA PRO A 127 -14.59 -5.58 6.75
C PRO A 127 -13.67 -4.50 6.21
N GLU A 128 -13.48 -3.42 6.97
CA GLU A 128 -12.60 -2.31 6.61
C GLU A 128 -11.12 -2.70 6.53
N ALA A 129 -10.67 -3.71 7.28
CA ALA A 129 -9.28 -4.18 7.22
C ALA A 129 -9.03 -5.06 5.98
N HIS A 130 -10.05 -5.77 5.49
CA HIS A 130 -9.96 -6.54 4.25
C HIS A 130 -9.82 -5.63 3.03
N ALA A 131 -10.55 -4.52 2.97
CA ALA A 131 -10.55 -3.65 1.80
C ALA A 131 -9.16 -3.09 1.46
N PRO A 132 -8.41 -2.43 2.37
CA PRO A 132 -7.05 -1.95 2.10
C PRO A 132 -6.10 -3.06 1.68
N HIS A 133 -6.17 -4.25 2.31
CA HIS A 133 -5.33 -5.39 1.94
C HIS A 133 -5.48 -5.78 0.47
N TYR A 134 -6.73 -5.91 -0.02
CA TYR A 134 -6.95 -6.28 -1.41
C TYR A 134 -6.63 -5.15 -2.39
N ILE A 135 -6.87 -3.90 -2.00
CA ILE A 135 -6.53 -2.72 -2.81
C ILE A 135 -5.01 -2.60 -2.96
N ASP A 136 -4.26 -2.74 -1.86
CA ASP A 136 -2.80 -2.72 -1.85
C ASP A 136 -2.21 -3.85 -2.72
N ASN A 137 -2.73 -5.06 -2.55
CA ASN A 137 -2.28 -6.20 -3.35
C ASN A 137 -2.59 -6.00 -4.85
N LEU A 138 -3.74 -5.43 -5.20
CA LEU A 138 -4.08 -5.11 -6.58
C LEU A 138 -3.13 -4.08 -7.17
N ASP A 139 -2.90 -2.96 -6.47
CA ASP A 139 -2.01 -1.88 -6.92
C ASP A 139 -0.59 -2.40 -7.12
N ALA A 140 -0.05 -3.14 -6.13
CA ALA A 140 1.25 -3.77 -6.22
C ALA A 140 1.36 -4.75 -7.40
N LYS A 141 0.33 -5.54 -7.67
CA LYS A 141 0.32 -6.50 -8.80
C LYS A 141 0.29 -5.80 -10.14
N LEU A 142 -0.51 -4.75 -10.29
CA LEU A 142 -0.58 -4.00 -11.54
C LEU A 142 0.74 -3.27 -11.83
N GLU A 143 1.40 -2.72 -10.82
CA GLU A 143 2.72 -2.12 -10.98
C GLU A 143 3.79 -3.16 -11.37
N MET A 144 3.81 -4.33 -10.70
CA MET A 144 4.69 -5.44 -11.07
C MET A 144 4.47 -5.92 -12.52
N VAL A 145 3.22 -5.92 -12.99
CA VAL A 145 2.88 -6.30 -14.37
C VAL A 145 3.40 -5.26 -15.35
N LYS A 146 3.27 -3.95 -15.05
CA LYS A 146 3.84 -2.87 -15.87
C LYS A 146 5.36 -2.98 -15.97
N ASP A 147 6.03 -3.16 -14.82
CA ASP A 147 7.48 -3.33 -14.76
C ASP A 147 7.95 -4.55 -15.56
N ALA A 148 7.19 -5.65 -15.49
CA ALA A 148 7.50 -6.86 -16.23
C ALA A 148 7.38 -6.65 -17.75
N TYR A 149 6.34 -5.97 -18.23
CA TYR A 149 6.25 -5.64 -19.66
C TYR A 149 7.36 -4.71 -20.13
N ALA A 150 7.80 -3.78 -19.28
CA ALA A 150 8.88 -2.85 -19.62
C ALA A 150 10.27 -3.51 -19.67
N SER A 151 10.48 -4.62 -18.97
CA SER A 151 11.78 -5.24 -18.77
C SER A 151 11.96 -6.66 -19.31
N ALA A 152 10.87 -7.42 -19.48
CA ALA A 152 10.92 -8.81 -19.91
C ALA A 152 11.16 -8.95 -21.40
N ASN A 153 11.94 -9.96 -21.78
CA ASN A 153 12.12 -10.32 -23.19
C ASN A 153 10.95 -11.20 -23.67
N GLU A 154 10.59 -11.02 -24.92
CA GLU A 154 9.64 -11.91 -25.58
C GLU A 154 10.35 -13.23 -25.92
N VAL A 155 9.86 -14.35 -25.41
CA VAL A 155 10.46 -15.68 -25.64
C VAL A 155 9.87 -16.37 -26.86
N THR A 156 8.63 -16.08 -27.19
CA THR A 156 7.93 -16.42 -28.44
C THR A 156 6.93 -15.32 -28.75
N PRO A 157 6.49 -15.15 -30.01
CA PRO A 157 5.53 -14.10 -30.33
C PRO A 157 4.33 -14.06 -29.37
N GLY A 158 4.18 -12.93 -28.68
CA GLY A 158 3.11 -12.68 -27.73
C GLY A 158 3.29 -13.30 -26.34
N ILE A 159 4.44 -13.95 -26.03
CA ILE A 159 4.71 -14.54 -24.71
C ILE A 159 6.04 -14.01 -24.17
N PHE A 160 6.00 -13.41 -22.99
CA PHE A 160 7.16 -12.84 -22.31
C PHE A 160 7.78 -13.84 -21.32
N GLU A 161 9.08 -13.72 -21.05
CA GLU A 161 9.72 -14.49 -20.00
C GLU A 161 9.09 -14.20 -18.64
N ARG A 162 9.03 -15.22 -17.77
CA ARG A 162 8.50 -15.06 -16.43
C ARG A 162 9.40 -14.14 -15.59
N GLN A 163 8.84 -13.07 -15.07
CA GLN A 163 9.49 -12.17 -14.13
C GLN A 163 9.06 -12.48 -12.68
N PHE A 164 10.03 -12.70 -11.78
CA PHE A 164 9.75 -12.82 -10.35
C PHE A 164 9.29 -11.46 -9.79
N PRO A 165 8.26 -11.37 -8.93
CA PRO A 165 7.55 -12.47 -8.26
C PRO A 165 6.23 -12.89 -8.95
N LEU A 166 6.02 -12.58 -10.21
CA LEU A 166 4.80 -12.99 -10.91
C LEU A 166 4.73 -14.52 -11.03
N PRO A 167 3.54 -15.13 -10.84
CA PRO A 167 3.40 -16.58 -10.78
C PRO A 167 3.54 -17.27 -12.15
N ALA A 168 3.33 -16.52 -13.25
CA ALA A 168 3.33 -17.03 -14.61
C ALA A 168 3.97 -16.05 -15.59
N PRO A 169 4.40 -16.52 -16.79
CA PRO A 169 4.72 -15.66 -17.92
C PRO A 169 3.54 -14.76 -18.29
N LEU A 170 3.85 -13.53 -18.71
CA LEU A 170 2.84 -12.62 -19.26
C LEU A 170 2.63 -12.88 -20.74
N VAL A 171 1.46 -12.52 -21.24
CA VAL A 171 1.15 -12.51 -22.67
C VAL A 171 0.87 -11.07 -23.10
N THR A 172 1.01 -10.79 -24.40
CA THR A 172 0.71 -9.45 -24.96
C THR A 172 -0.68 -9.00 -24.54
N PRO A 173 -0.80 -7.82 -23.86
CA PRO A 173 -2.09 -7.32 -23.40
C PRO A 173 -2.90 -6.76 -24.57
N LEU A 174 -4.19 -6.54 -24.34
CA LEU A 174 -5.01 -5.78 -25.29
C LEU A 174 -4.56 -4.31 -25.33
N ALA A 175 -4.83 -3.64 -26.45
CA ALA A 175 -4.29 -2.32 -26.80
C ALA A 175 -4.60 -1.18 -25.81
N ASN A 176 -5.57 -1.35 -24.92
CA ASN A 176 -5.94 -0.36 -23.91
C ASN A 176 -5.18 -0.47 -22.57
N PHE A 177 -4.23 -1.42 -22.46
CA PHE A 177 -3.37 -1.54 -21.29
C PHE A 177 -2.02 -0.84 -21.57
N GLU A 178 -1.70 0.17 -20.76
CA GLU A 178 -0.42 0.89 -20.88
C GLU A 178 0.70 0.06 -20.27
N THR A 179 1.64 -0.39 -21.08
CA THR A 179 2.79 -1.22 -20.65
C THR A 179 3.95 -0.41 -20.07
N GLY A 180 3.82 0.91 -19.98
CA GLY A 180 4.87 1.77 -19.41
C GLY A 180 5.99 2.16 -20.39
N GLU A 181 5.88 1.82 -21.66
CA GLU A 181 6.79 2.34 -22.68
C GLU A 181 6.57 3.85 -22.82
N SER A 182 7.62 4.62 -22.55
CA SER A 182 7.63 6.04 -22.91
C SER A 182 7.44 6.17 -24.41
N PRO A 183 6.59 7.07 -24.93
CA PRO A 183 6.51 7.29 -26.36
C PRO A 183 7.90 7.62 -26.86
N SER A 184 8.40 6.81 -27.79
CA SER A 184 9.64 7.08 -28.52
C SER A 184 9.50 8.44 -29.20
N SER A 185 10.27 9.38 -28.72
CA SER A 185 10.47 10.72 -29.28
C SER A 185 11.04 10.68 -30.69
#